data_09d5e97a7fb03e570a580b26d764f2be
#
_entry.id   09d5e97a7fb03e570a580b26d764f2be
#
_cell.length_a   1.000
_cell.length_b   1.000
_cell.length_c   1.000
_cell.angle_alpha   90.00
_cell.angle_beta   90.00
_cell.angle_gamma   90.00
#
_symmetry.space_group_name_H-M   'P 1'
#
loop_
_entity.id
_entity.type
_entity.pdbx_description
1 polymer ?
#
loop_
_entity_poly.entity_id
_entity_poly.type
_entity_poly.pdbx_seq_one_letter_code
_entity_poly.pdbx_strand_id
1 'polypeptide(L)'
;MKNQQPEKIDVEKNPLGINFLKSKKVKKYFDENTFLWSSETTPGPVIGNKATLYTTSKRAMDLIKLEEQKILIDIEKKIKIKLNSLDVRIENNQQ
;
A
#
# COMPACT_ATOMS: atom_id res chain seq x y z
N MET A 1 -8.24 -34.00 17.24
CA MET A 1 -8.04 -33.49 16.76
C MET A 1 -8.26 -32.76 16.70
N LYS A 2 -8.17 -32.64 16.54
CA LYS A 2 -8.22 -31.97 16.17
C LYS A 2 -8.32 -31.17 15.65
N ASN A 3 -8.36 -30.87 15.67
CA ASN A 3 -8.50 -30.18 15.05
C ASN A 3 -8.12 -29.38 14.60
N GLN A 4 -7.66 -29.43 14.17
CA GLN A 4 -7.21 -28.60 13.58
C GLN A 4 -7.91 -27.93 12.83
N GLN A 5 -7.64 -26.95 12.79
CA GLN A 5 -8.25 -26.27 12.00
C GLN A 5 -7.49 -25.86 10.98
N PRO A 6 -7.75 -26.24 9.86
CA PRO A 6 -7.00 -25.89 8.70
C PRO A 6 -7.05 -24.43 8.49
N GLU A 7 -8.06 -23.89 8.91
CA GLU A 7 -8.16 -22.52 8.67
C GLU A 7 -7.34 -21.74 9.59
N LYS A 8 -6.61 -22.40 10.43
CA LYS A 8 -5.73 -21.69 11.22
C LYS A 8 -4.56 -21.36 10.42
N ILE A 9 -4.69 -20.59 9.39
CA ILE A 9 -3.57 -20.16 8.60
C ILE A 9 -2.78 -19.14 9.35
N ASP A 10 -1.49 -19.33 9.39
CA ASP A 10 -0.60 -18.37 10.01
C ASP A 10 -0.35 -17.29 8.99
N VAL A 11 -1.15 -16.23 9.00
CA VAL A 11 -1.04 -15.19 8.01
C VAL A 11 0.31 -14.48 8.05
N GLU A 12 0.99 -14.54 9.19
CA GLU A 12 2.28 -13.89 9.27
C GLU A 12 3.39 -14.67 8.58
N LYS A 13 3.15 -15.93 8.26
CA LYS A 13 4.12 -16.71 7.53
C LYS A 13 3.71 -17.00 6.10
N ASN A 14 2.47 -16.75 5.79
CA ASN A 14 1.97 -16.98 4.46
C ASN A 14 2.20 -15.74 3.62
N PRO A 15 2.89 -15.82 2.47
CA PRO A 15 3.18 -14.62 1.68
C PRO A 15 1.94 -13.83 1.28
N LEU A 16 0.84 -14.52 0.95
CA LEU A 16 -0.39 -13.82 0.62
C LEU A 16 -0.98 -13.14 1.83
N GLY A 17 -0.90 -13.80 2.98
CA GLY A 17 -1.39 -13.22 4.22
C GLY A 17 -0.58 -12.01 4.63
N ILE A 18 0.74 -12.07 4.47
CA ILE A 18 1.60 -10.95 4.78
C ILE A 18 1.27 -9.75 3.90
N ASN A 19 1.09 -9.99 2.59
CA ASN A 19 0.75 -8.91 1.68
C ASN A 19 -0.60 -8.31 2.01
N PHE A 20 -1.55 -9.15 2.41
CA PHE A 20 -2.88 -8.68 2.78
C PHE A 20 -2.80 -7.76 4.00
N LEU A 21 -2.06 -8.17 5.02
CA LEU A 21 -1.91 -7.37 6.23
C LEU A 21 -1.21 -6.06 5.93
N LYS A 22 -0.16 -6.10 5.13
CA LYS A 22 0.56 -4.90 4.75
C LYS A 22 -0.36 -3.97 3.97
N SER A 23 -1.16 -4.52 3.06
CA SER A 23 -2.06 -3.71 2.25
C SER A 23 -3.07 -2.97 3.12
N LYS A 24 -3.62 -3.65 4.12
CA LYS A 24 -4.57 -3.03 5.02
C LYS A 24 -3.93 -1.90 5.82
N LYS A 25 -2.72 -2.12 6.31
CA LYS A 25 -2.04 -1.10 7.12
C LYS A 25 -1.64 0.10 6.27
N VAL A 26 -1.18 -0.14 5.06
CA VAL A 26 -0.79 0.94 4.17
C VAL A 26 -2.02 1.73 3.74
N LYS A 27 -3.14 1.05 3.47
CA LYS A 27 -4.35 1.74 3.13
C LYS A 27 -4.80 2.66 4.27
N LYS A 28 -4.73 2.16 5.49
CA LYS A 28 -5.09 2.97 6.64
C LYS A 28 -4.17 4.16 6.78
N TYR A 29 -2.87 3.96 6.53
CA TYR A 29 -1.93 5.06 6.57
C TYR A 29 -2.34 6.17 5.60
N PHE A 30 -2.69 5.81 4.37
CA PHE A 30 -3.08 6.81 3.39
C PHE A 30 -4.45 7.41 3.67
N ASP A 31 -5.33 6.69 4.36
CA ASP A 31 -6.60 7.24 4.79
C ASP A 31 -6.40 8.30 5.88
N GLU A 32 -5.37 8.13 6.70
CA GLU A 32 -5.13 9.02 7.83
C GLU A 32 -4.15 10.14 7.53
N ASN A 33 -3.45 10.08 6.43
CA ASN A 33 -2.45 11.08 6.07
C ASN A 33 -2.76 11.67 4.71
N THR A 34 -3.13 12.93 4.70
CA THR A 34 -3.58 13.58 3.47
C THR A 34 -2.44 14.28 2.77
N PHE A 35 -2.38 14.10 1.47
CA PHE A 35 -1.39 14.75 0.62
C PHE A 35 -2.11 15.56 -0.45
N LEU A 36 -1.37 16.37 -1.17
CA LEU A 36 -1.97 17.19 -2.22
C LEU A 36 -2.66 16.34 -3.30
N TRP A 37 -2.20 15.13 -3.48
CA TRP A 37 -2.74 14.25 -4.51
C TRP A 37 -3.69 13.18 -3.97
N SER A 38 -4.05 13.27 -2.69
CA SER A 38 -4.87 12.21 -2.08
C SER A 38 -6.24 12.06 -2.73
N SER A 39 -6.85 13.17 -3.13
CA SER A 39 -8.19 13.07 -3.73
C SER A 39 -8.17 12.42 -5.11
N GLU A 40 -7.01 12.30 -5.73
CA GLU A 40 -6.88 11.71 -7.05
C GLU A 40 -6.26 10.32 -7.00
N THR A 41 -6.05 9.78 -5.83
CA THR A 41 -5.26 8.56 -5.67
C THR A 41 -5.94 7.58 -4.73
N THR A 42 -5.88 6.32 -5.09
CA THR A 42 -6.43 5.24 -4.28
C THR A 42 -5.34 4.22 -4.00
N PRO A 43 -5.17 3.82 -2.74
CA PRO A 43 -4.18 2.79 -2.46
C PRO A 43 -4.59 1.45 -3.03
N GLY A 44 -3.64 0.77 -3.62
CA GLY A 44 -3.84 -0.58 -4.11
C GLY A 44 -3.11 -1.57 -3.21
N PRO A 45 -2.88 -2.77 -3.71
CA PRO A 45 -2.26 -3.80 -2.88
C PRO A 45 -0.78 -3.56 -2.68
N VAL A 46 -0.29 -4.07 -1.55
CA VAL A 46 1.14 -4.13 -1.31
C VAL A 46 1.57 -5.53 -1.69
N ILE A 47 2.58 -5.62 -2.53
CA ILE A 47 3.12 -6.91 -2.95
C ILE A 47 4.60 -6.89 -2.64
N GLY A 48 5.02 -7.77 -1.74
CA GLY A 48 6.39 -7.77 -1.29
C GLY A 48 6.74 -6.46 -0.61
N ASN A 49 7.67 -5.72 -1.17
CA ASN A 49 8.10 -4.45 -0.61
C ASN A 49 7.70 -3.27 -1.49
N LYS A 50 6.68 -3.44 -2.30
CA LYS A 50 6.18 -2.36 -3.14
C LYS A 50 4.72 -2.09 -2.83
N ALA A 51 4.39 -0.83 -2.61
CA ALA A 51 3.00 -0.44 -2.41
C ALA A 51 2.50 0.17 -3.71
N THR A 52 1.30 -0.23 -4.12
CA THR A 52 0.71 0.27 -5.34
C THR A 52 -0.19 1.46 -5.04
N LEU A 53 -0.14 2.47 -5.88
CA LEU A 53 -1.05 3.60 -5.80
C LEU A 53 -1.65 3.83 -7.18
N TYR A 54 -2.97 3.90 -7.25
CA TYR A 54 -3.65 4.19 -8.51
C TYR A 54 -4.06 5.64 -8.51
N THR A 55 -3.71 6.36 -9.55
CA THR A 55 -4.06 7.75 -9.63
C THR A 55 -4.73 8.06 -10.95
N THR A 56 -5.46 9.15 -11.01
CA THR A 56 -6.18 9.51 -12.23
C THR A 56 -5.43 10.53 -13.06
N SER A 57 -4.30 11.03 -12.58
CA SER A 57 -3.60 12.08 -13.33
C SER A 57 -2.10 11.91 -13.30
N LYS A 58 -1.47 12.38 -14.35
CA LYS A 58 -0.01 12.38 -14.41
C LYS A 58 0.57 13.35 -13.41
N ARG A 59 -0.14 14.45 -13.17
CA ARG A 59 0.32 15.42 -12.17
C ARG A 59 0.45 14.77 -10.80
N ALA A 60 -0.56 13.99 -10.39
CA ALA A 60 -0.50 13.31 -9.11
C ALA A 60 0.65 12.30 -9.10
N MET A 61 0.83 11.57 -10.20
CA MET A 61 1.92 10.62 -10.29
C MET A 61 3.27 11.31 -10.09
N ASP A 62 3.48 12.45 -10.72
CA ASP A 62 4.73 13.17 -10.62
C ASP A 62 4.96 13.67 -9.19
N LEU A 63 3.91 14.16 -8.54
CA LEU A 63 4.02 14.62 -7.17
C LEU A 63 4.37 13.47 -6.23
N ILE A 64 3.75 12.32 -6.42
CA ILE A 64 4.04 11.15 -5.60
C ILE A 64 5.50 10.76 -5.76
N LYS A 65 5.98 10.75 -7.00
CA LYS A 65 7.37 10.37 -7.26
C LYS A 65 8.34 11.32 -6.57
N LEU A 66 8.02 12.60 -6.56
CA LEU A 66 8.89 13.56 -5.88
C LEU A 66 8.96 13.31 -4.38
N GLU A 67 7.86 12.84 -3.80
CA GLU A 67 7.80 12.64 -2.36
C GLU A 67 8.04 11.20 -1.94
N GLU A 68 8.34 10.34 -2.88
CA GLU A 68 8.41 8.91 -2.60
C GLU A 68 9.28 8.56 -1.41
N GLN A 69 10.48 9.07 -1.35
CA GLN A 69 11.38 8.69 -0.26
C GLN A 69 10.86 9.17 1.09
N LYS A 70 10.29 10.35 1.13
CA LYS A 70 9.73 10.86 2.38
C LYS A 70 8.56 10.01 2.84
N ILE A 71 7.72 9.58 1.89
CA ILE A 71 6.57 8.75 2.20
C ILE A 71 7.03 7.40 2.72
N LEU A 72 8.02 6.79 2.07
CA LEU A 72 8.50 5.47 2.49
C LEU A 72 9.07 5.52 3.89
N ILE A 73 9.81 6.57 4.21
CA ILE A 73 10.37 6.73 5.55
C ILE A 73 9.26 6.93 6.58
N ASP A 74 8.26 7.72 6.22
CA ASP A 74 7.16 7.99 7.15
C ASP A 74 6.33 6.74 7.41
N ILE A 75 6.11 5.93 6.37
CA ILE A 75 5.38 4.68 6.53
C ILE A 75 6.13 3.76 7.48
N GLU A 76 7.43 3.62 7.28
CA GLU A 76 8.21 2.75 8.15
C GLU A 76 8.16 3.24 9.60
N LYS A 77 8.22 4.56 9.76
CA LYS A 77 8.22 5.13 11.09
C LYS A 77 6.88 4.95 11.79
N LYS A 78 5.80 5.19 11.08
CA LYS A 78 4.46 5.16 11.69
C LYS A 78 3.83 3.79 11.81
N ILE A 79 4.02 2.94 10.82
CA ILE A 79 3.36 1.63 10.85
C ILE A 79 4.34 0.47 10.78
N LYS A 80 5.63 0.76 10.83
CA LYS A 80 6.68 -0.27 10.92
C LYS A 80 6.69 -1.24 9.74
N ILE A 81 6.40 -0.73 8.56
CA ILE A 81 6.48 -1.52 7.34
C ILE A 81 7.54 -0.90 6.46
N LYS A 82 8.55 -1.68 6.10
CA LYS A 82 9.60 -1.19 5.25
C LYS A 82 9.27 -1.50 3.80
N LEU A 83 9.06 -0.45 3.02
CA LEU A 83 8.79 -0.59 1.61
C LEU A 83 9.96 -0.02 0.82
N ASN A 84 10.22 -0.60 -0.35
CA ASN A 84 11.31 -0.16 -1.20
C ASN A 84 10.85 0.89 -2.21
N SER A 85 9.60 0.84 -2.59
CA SER A 85 9.13 1.79 -3.60
C SER A 85 7.62 1.89 -3.61
N LEU A 86 7.13 2.95 -4.23
CA LEU A 86 5.71 3.12 -4.51
C LEU A 86 5.53 2.89 -6.01
N ASP A 87 4.66 1.95 -6.36
CA ASP A 87 4.38 1.64 -7.75
C ASP A 87 3.14 2.43 -8.13
N VAL A 88 3.32 3.55 -8.81
CA VAL A 88 2.22 4.43 -9.14
C VAL A 88 1.72 4.15 -10.54
N ARG A 89 0.43 3.91 -10.67
CA ARG A 89 -0.18 3.59 -11.95
C ARG A 89 -1.33 4.53 -12.23
N ILE A 90 -1.43 4.97 -13.47
CA ILE A 90 -2.52 5.84 -13.87
C ILE A 90 -3.68 4.96 -14.31
N GLU A 91 -4.83 5.17 -13.67
CA GLU A 91 -6.02 4.46 -14.03
C GLU A 91 -6.89 5.35 -14.85
N ASN A 92 -7.22 4.86 -16.03
CA ASN A 92 -8.04 5.61 -16.91
C ASN A 92 -9.44 5.14 -16.75
N ASN A 93 -10.23 5.92 -16.11
CA ASN A 93 -11.53 5.50 -15.86
C ASN A 93 -12.54 5.84 -16.82
N GLN A 94 -12.21 6.11 -18.00
CA GLN A 94 -13.19 6.46 -18.80
C GLN A 94 -13.76 5.43 -19.37
N GLN A 95 -14.60 5.35 -19.52
CA GLN A 95 -15.10 4.33 -20.13
C GLN A 95 -16.23 4.50 -20.56
#